data_ce7b4140e73ff1523fd78037eca2ca51
#
_entry.id   ce7b4140e73ff1523fd78037eca2ca51
#
_cell.length_a   1.000
_cell.length_b   1.000
_cell.length_c   1.000
_cell.angle_alpha   90.00
_cell.angle_beta   90.00
_cell.angle_gamma   90.00
#
_symmetry.space_group_name_H-M   'P 1'
#
loop_
_entity.id
_entity.type
_entity.pdbx_description
1 polymer ?
#
loop_
_entity_poly.entity_id
_entity_poly.type
_entity_poly.pdbx_seq_one_letter_code
_entity_poly.pdbx_strand_id
1 'polypeptide(L)'
;AAIPEAEDSFSYQATYDEDRSLEKISAVGETTKTVFPGTTQKEEMSFYIGPKLQSKLKELRPGLERSVDYGALSFLSKPLFWLLDKIHSFVGNWGLSIILVTFCIKLVFYRLAESSGKSMARMRLLAPRIKAIQERFKDDKQAAGQATMELYKKEKVNPLAGCWPMLVQIPFFIAFYWVLLESVEIRQAPFFLWIQDLSSRDPYFILPLLMGAGMFFQQKLNPPPPDPMQAKIMNFLPVMFTGMFAFFPSGLVLYWLTNSLLSIAQQWRLNKKFGTKTPMGSG
;
A
#
# COMPACT_ATOMS: atom_id res chain seq x y z
N ALA A 1 0.58 -28.70 1.22
CA ALA A 1 0.42 -29.03 -0.20
C ALA A 1 0.71 -30.53 -0.41
N ALA A 2 -0.05 -31.18 -1.26
CA ALA A 2 0.26 -32.49 -1.79
C ALA A 2 0.96 -32.29 -3.13
N ILE A 3 2.11 -32.91 -3.29
CA ILE A 3 2.98 -32.73 -4.46
C ILE A 3 3.14 -34.11 -5.11
N PRO A 4 2.48 -34.38 -6.26
CA PRO A 4 2.67 -35.62 -7.00
C PRO A 4 4.07 -35.63 -7.62
N GLU A 5 4.74 -36.77 -7.62
CA GLU A 5 6.07 -36.92 -8.23
C GLU A 5 6.00 -37.09 -9.75
N ALA A 6 4.88 -37.58 -10.26
CA ALA A 6 4.63 -37.70 -11.70
C ALA A 6 3.94 -36.46 -12.28
N GLU A 7 4.04 -36.26 -13.61
CA GLU A 7 3.33 -35.19 -14.34
C GLU A 7 1.81 -35.47 -14.48
N ASP A 8 1.24 -36.26 -13.59
CA ASP A 8 -0.17 -36.60 -13.59
C ASP A 8 -1.03 -35.42 -13.11
N SER A 9 -2.16 -35.20 -13.76
CA SER A 9 -3.15 -34.24 -13.30
C SER A 9 -3.97 -34.79 -12.14
N PHE A 10 -4.13 -33.99 -11.11
CA PHE A 10 -4.96 -34.31 -9.94
C PHE A 10 -6.02 -33.26 -9.76
N SER A 11 -7.24 -33.71 -9.51
CA SER A 11 -8.29 -32.84 -8.98
C SER A 11 -8.25 -32.85 -7.47
N TYR A 12 -8.30 -31.65 -6.87
CA TYR A 12 -8.30 -31.48 -5.43
C TYR A 12 -9.71 -31.11 -4.95
N GLN A 13 -10.22 -31.85 -3.98
CA GLN A 13 -11.52 -31.58 -3.36
C GLN A 13 -11.31 -31.31 -1.87
N ALA A 14 -11.87 -30.22 -1.37
CA ALA A 14 -11.97 -29.94 0.05
C ALA A 14 -13.42 -30.18 0.49
N THR A 15 -13.63 -31.06 1.46
CA THR A 15 -14.94 -31.34 2.04
C THR A 15 -14.85 -31.11 3.56
N TYR A 16 -15.89 -30.49 4.11
CA TYR A 16 -16.03 -30.35 5.56
C TYR A 16 -16.98 -31.42 6.07
N ASP A 17 -16.51 -32.21 7.02
CA ASP A 17 -17.30 -33.22 7.73
C ASP A 17 -17.86 -32.57 9.00
N GLU A 18 -19.13 -32.21 8.98
CA GLU A 18 -19.81 -31.52 10.10
C GLU A 18 -19.87 -32.41 11.37
N ASP A 19 -20.03 -33.71 11.21
CA ASP A 19 -20.16 -34.64 12.35
C ASP A 19 -18.87 -34.80 13.15
N ARG A 20 -17.71 -34.63 12.47
CA ARG A 20 -16.38 -34.79 13.07
C ARG A 20 -15.62 -33.48 13.21
N SER A 21 -16.18 -32.37 12.75
CA SER A 21 -15.51 -31.07 12.69
C SER A 21 -14.13 -31.15 12.00
N LEU A 22 -14.01 -31.96 10.95
CA LEU A 22 -12.78 -32.23 10.23
C LEU A 22 -12.85 -31.69 8.81
N GLU A 23 -11.81 -30.95 8.41
CA GLU A 23 -11.56 -30.60 7.03
C GLU A 23 -10.82 -31.75 6.34
N LYS A 24 -11.43 -32.32 5.31
CA LYS A 24 -10.85 -33.40 4.51
C LYS A 24 -10.44 -32.85 3.16
N ILE A 25 -9.15 -32.96 2.85
CA ILE A 25 -8.62 -32.65 1.54
C ILE A 25 -8.28 -33.95 0.82
N SER A 26 -8.89 -34.17 -0.33
CA SER A 26 -8.62 -35.34 -1.18
C SER A 26 -7.99 -34.88 -2.48
N ALA A 27 -7.00 -35.64 -2.95
CA ALA A 27 -6.41 -35.51 -4.27
C ALA A 27 -6.78 -36.77 -5.07
N VAL A 28 -7.49 -36.59 -6.17
CA VAL A 28 -7.94 -37.67 -7.04
C VAL A 28 -7.24 -37.54 -8.38
N GLY A 29 -6.54 -38.60 -8.80
CA GLY A 29 -5.90 -38.63 -10.12
C GLY A 29 -6.96 -38.57 -11.23
N GLU A 30 -6.76 -37.73 -12.24
CA GLU A 30 -7.67 -37.59 -13.36
C GLU A 30 -7.50 -38.72 -14.39
N THR A 31 -6.36 -39.39 -14.39
CA THR A 31 -6.05 -40.50 -15.29
C THR A 31 -6.35 -41.84 -14.63
N THR A 32 -7.14 -42.67 -15.31
CA THR A 32 -7.40 -44.04 -14.88
C THR A 32 -6.20 -44.92 -15.25
N LYS A 33 -5.51 -45.47 -14.25
CA LYS A 33 -4.38 -46.38 -14.44
C LYS A 33 -4.86 -47.81 -14.31
N THR A 34 -4.58 -48.65 -15.29
CA THR A 34 -4.92 -50.07 -15.28
C THR A 34 -3.72 -50.89 -14.76
N VAL A 35 -3.92 -51.60 -13.64
CA VAL A 35 -2.92 -52.51 -13.09
C VAL A 35 -3.29 -53.93 -13.49
N PHE A 36 -2.40 -54.63 -14.21
CA PHE A 36 -2.63 -55.99 -14.66
C PHE A 36 -2.38 -57.00 -13.53
N PRO A 37 -3.09 -58.14 -13.53
CA PRO A 37 -2.88 -59.19 -12.53
C PRO A 37 -1.41 -59.61 -12.45
N GLY A 38 -0.87 -59.65 -11.21
CA GLY A 38 0.50 -60.01 -10.95
C GLY A 38 1.55 -58.88 -11.12
N THR A 39 1.10 -57.66 -11.47
CA THR A 39 1.96 -56.46 -11.50
C THR A 39 1.69 -55.54 -10.30
N THR A 40 2.74 -54.85 -9.86
CA THR A 40 2.63 -53.85 -8.77
C THR A 40 2.94 -52.48 -9.35
N GLN A 41 2.03 -51.56 -9.17
CA GLN A 41 2.24 -50.13 -9.47
C GLN A 41 2.47 -49.37 -8.16
N LYS A 42 3.56 -48.61 -8.10
CA LYS A 42 3.84 -47.73 -6.96
C LYS A 42 3.48 -46.29 -7.35
N GLU A 43 2.73 -45.61 -6.48
CA GLU A 43 2.44 -44.19 -6.58
C GLU A 43 3.15 -43.50 -5.42
N GLU A 44 3.95 -42.50 -5.72
CA GLU A 44 4.68 -41.72 -4.74
C GLU A 44 4.09 -40.31 -4.71
N MET A 45 3.81 -39.81 -3.52
CA MET A 45 3.28 -38.48 -3.30
C MET A 45 3.97 -37.85 -2.10
N SER A 46 4.52 -36.68 -2.29
CA SER A 46 5.14 -35.91 -1.21
C SER A 46 4.15 -34.92 -0.63
N PHE A 47 4.10 -34.83 0.70
CA PHE A 47 3.27 -33.87 1.40
C PHE A 47 4.12 -32.80 2.05
N TYR A 48 3.81 -31.53 1.75
CA TYR A 48 4.37 -30.38 2.44
C TYR A 48 3.37 -29.82 3.44
N ILE A 49 3.71 -29.91 4.72
CA ILE A 49 2.94 -29.33 5.82
C ILE A 49 3.85 -28.32 6.51
N GLY A 50 3.54 -27.04 6.34
CA GLY A 50 4.38 -25.97 6.88
C GLY A 50 3.94 -24.59 6.38
N PRO A 51 4.66 -23.53 6.83
CA PRO A 51 4.38 -22.17 6.43
C PRO A 51 4.66 -21.98 4.93
N LYS A 52 3.86 -21.14 4.26
CA LYS A 52 3.99 -20.83 2.83
C LYS A 52 5.19 -19.90 2.54
N LEU A 53 6.39 -20.27 2.99
CA LEU A 53 7.63 -19.55 2.69
C LEU A 53 7.93 -19.66 1.19
N GLN A 54 7.95 -18.54 0.48
CA GLN A 54 8.08 -18.55 -0.99
C GLN A 54 9.40 -19.18 -1.47
N SER A 55 10.50 -18.95 -0.75
CA SER A 55 11.78 -19.58 -1.04
C SER A 55 11.70 -21.10 -0.98
N LYS A 56 11.15 -21.65 0.11
CA LYS A 56 10.97 -23.10 0.31
C LYS A 56 10.00 -23.72 -0.70
N LEU A 57 8.88 -23.04 -0.97
CA LEU A 57 7.90 -23.52 -1.95
C LEU A 57 8.51 -23.62 -3.35
N LYS A 58 9.36 -22.68 -3.73
CA LYS A 58 10.07 -22.69 -5.01
C LYS A 58 11.11 -23.81 -5.10
N GLU A 59 11.80 -24.11 -4.01
CA GLU A 59 12.76 -25.22 -3.92
C GLU A 59 12.07 -26.59 -4.04
N LEU A 60 10.90 -26.75 -3.40
CA LEU A 60 10.14 -28.00 -3.44
C LEU A 60 9.63 -28.33 -4.84
N ARG A 61 9.03 -27.37 -5.51
CA ARG A 61 8.58 -27.50 -6.91
C ARG A 61 8.41 -26.12 -7.53
N PRO A 62 8.99 -25.88 -8.72
CA PRO A 62 8.73 -24.66 -9.48
C PRO A 62 7.23 -24.48 -9.74
N GLY A 63 6.69 -23.30 -9.41
CA GLY A 63 5.27 -22.97 -9.54
C GLY A 63 4.47 -23.10 -8.25
N LEU A 64 4.97 -23.81 -7.22
CA LEU A 64 4.27 -23.93 -5.94
C LEU A 64 4.20 -22.59 -5.18
N GLU A 65 5.13 -21.69 -5.44
CA GLU A 65 5.12 -20.31 -4.94
C GLU A 65 3.90 -19.50 -5.39
N ARG A 66 3.20 -19.94 -6.46
CA ARG A 66 1.93 -19.34 -6.92
C ARG A 66 0.76 -19.59 -5.96
N SER A 67 0.94 -20.52 -5.00
CA SER A 67 -0.07 -20.76 -3.95
C SER A 67 -0.20 -19.59 -2.96
N VAL A 68 0.77 -18.64 -2.97
CA VAL A 68 0.63 -17.35 -2.28
C VAL A 68 -0.15 -16.42 -3.20
N ASP A 69 -1.39 -16.16 -2.82
CA ASP A 69 -2.30 -15.32 -3.62
C ASP A 69 -2.29 -13.87 -3.10
N TYR A 70 -1.78 -12.97 -3.93
CA TYR A 70 -1.79 -11.53 -3.66
C TYR A 70 -3.00 -10.81 -4.28
N GLY A 71 -4.04 -11.55 -4.68
CA GLY A 71 -5.26 -11.01 -5.25
C GLY A 71 -5.07 -10.37 -6.64
N ALA A 72 -5.98 -9.48 -6.99
CA ALA A 72 -6.03 -8.84 -8.32
C ALA A 72 -4.77 -8.03 -8.66
N LEU A 73 -4.03 -7.54 -7.67
CA LEU A 73 -2.80 -6.77 -7.84
C LEU A 73 -1.52 -7.61 -7.75
N SER A 74 -1.61 -8.93 -7.96
CA SER A 74 -0.45 -9.84 -7.92
C SER A 74 0.71 -9.41 -8.84
N PHE A 75 0.40 -8.79 -9.98
CA PHE A 75 1.39 -8.26 -10.91
C PHE A 75 2.25 -7.14 -10.30
N LEU A 76 1.73 -6.42 -9.30
CA LEU A 76 2.42 -5.37 -8.57
C LEU A 76 3.00 -5.88 -7.24
N SER A 77 2.27 -6.76 -6.55
CA SER A 77 2.66 -7.32 -5.25
C SER A 77 3.90 -8.21 -5.36
N LYS A 78 4.00 -9.05 -6.40
CA LYS A 78 5.16 -9.94 -6.60
C LYS A 78 6.49 -9.19 -6.77
N PRO A 79 6.61 -8.17 -7.64
CA PRO A 79 7.82 -7.35 -7.70
C PRO A 79 8.13 -6.62 -6.39
N LEU A 80 7.09 -6.14 -5.68
CA LEU A 80 7.27 -5.48 -4.39
C LEU A 80 7.80 -6.43 -3.33
N PHE A 81 7.25 -7.65 -3.25
CA PHE A 81 7.77 -8.67 -2.34
C PHE A 81 9.20 -9.07 -2.69
N TRP A 82 9.49 -9.29 -3.98
CA TRP A 82 10.84 -9.60 -4.43
C TRP A 82 11.85 -8.51 -4.04
N LEU A 83 11.49 -7.25 -4.22
CA LEU A 83 12.34 -6.13 -3.80
C LEU A 83 12.52 -6.09 -2.29
N LEU A 84 11.42 -6.33 -1.54
CA LEU A 84 11.43 -6.36 -0.08
C LEU A 84 12.34 -7.47 0.45
N ASP A 85 12.23 -8.68 -0.09
CA ASP A 85 13.04 -9.85 0.25
C ASP A 85 14.52 -9.63 -0.08
N LYS A 86 14.81 -9.07 -1.27
CA LYS A 86 16.18 -8.70 -1.66
C LYS A 86 16.81 -7.70 -0.70
N ILE A 87 16.09 -6.64 -0.35
CA ILE A 87 16.59 -5.66 0.62
C ILE A 87 16.78 -6.30 1.99
N HIS A 88 15.82 -7.15 2.42
CA HIS A 88 15.92 -7.89 3.67
C HIS A 88 17.17 -8.77 3.73
N SER A 89 17.54 -9.45 2.64
CA SER A 89 18.74 -10.28 2.60
C SER A 89 20.05 -9.51 2.86
N PHE A 90 20.07 -8.19 2.62
CA PHE A 90 21.22 -7.33 2.92
C PHE A 90 21.14 -6.69 4.31
N VAL A 91 19.94 -6.28 4.73
CA VAL A 91 19.74 -5.47 5.95
C VAL A 91 19.44 -6.32 7.17
N GLY A 92 18.87 -7.54 6.99
CA GLY A 92 18.52 -8.47 8.07
C GLY A 92 17.36 -8.02 8.95
N ASN A 93 16.59 -6.97 8.56
CA ASN A 93 15.46 -6.45 9.33
C ASN A 93 14.32 -6.06 8.40
N TRP A 94 13.14 -6.67 8.59
CA TRP A 94 11.97 -6.45 7.72
C TRP A 94 11.43 -5.02 7.82
N GLY A 95 11.45 -4.40 9.00
CA GLY A 95 10.99 -3.02 9.15
C GLY A 95 11.89 -2.01 8.42
N LEU A 96 13.22 -2.17 8.50
CA LEU A 96 14.14 -1.37 7.69
C LEU A 96 13.94 -1.64 6.20
N SER A 97 13.66 -2.87 5.82
CA SER A 97 13.36 -3.21 4.42
C SER A 97 12.11 -2.50 3.91
N ILE A 98 11.05 -2.41 4.72
CA ILE A 98 9.84 -1.63 4.42
C ILE A 98 10.20 -0.15 4.18
N ILE A 99 11.01 0.44 5.03
CA ILE A 99 11.46 1.84 4.89
C ILE A 99 12.22 2.04 3.57
N LEU A 100 13.17 1.16 3.27
CA LEU A 100 14.01 1.26 2.06
C LEU A 100 13.21 1.00 0.78
N VAL A 101 12.30 0.01 0.77
CA VAL A 101 11.38 -0.21 -0.36
C VAL A 101 10.52 1.04 -0.61
N THR A 102 9.99 1.63 0.46
CA THR A 102 9.19 2.87 0.37
C THR A 102 10.02 4.01 -0.23
N PHE A 103 11.28 4.13 0.17
CA PHE A 103 12.20 5.10 -0.39
C PHE A 103 12.47 4.85 -1.89
N CYS A 104 12.72 3.60 -2.29
CA CYS A 104 12.91 3.22 -3.70
C CYS A 104 11.68 3.57 -4.55
N ILE A 105 10.47 3.25 -4.06
CA ILE A 105 9.22 3.62 -4.74
C ILE A 105 9.13 5.14 -4.91
N LYS A 106 9.46 5.91 -3.87
CA LYS A 106 9.46 7.38 -3.93
C LYS A 106 10.47 7.93 -4.93
N LEU A 107 11.63 7.30 -5.06
CA LEU A 107 12.64 7.69 -6.06
C LEU A 107 12.14 7.44 -7.49
N VAL A 108 11.54 6.29 -7.75
CA VAL A 108 10.97 5.98 -9.08
C VAL A 108 9.91 7.01 -9.48
N PHE A 109 9.04 7.40 -8.55
CA PHE A 109 7.97 8.37 -8.80
C PHE A 109 8.36 9.82 -8.54
N TYR A 110 9.65 10.10 -8.29
CA TYR A 110 10.11 11.45 -7.95
C TYR A 110 9.77 12.50 -9.01
N ARG A 111 9.98 12.19 -10.29
CA ARG A 111 9.65 13.11 -11.40
C ARG A 111 8.16 13.40 -11.50
N LEU A 112 7.32 12.39 -11.25
CA LEU A 112 5.87 12.56 -11.23
C LEU A 112 5.44 13.48 -10.09
N ALA A 113 5.98 13.29 -8.90
CA ALA A 113 5.71 14.12 -7.74
C ALA A 113 6.25 15.56 -7.93
N GLU A 114 7.38 15.74 -8.61
CA GLU A 114 7.92 17.05 -8.96
C GLU A 114 6.99 17.82 -9.90
N SER A 115 6.46 17.16 -10.93
CA SER A 115 5.48 17.77 -11.86
C SER A 115 4.21 18.20 -11.14
N SER A 116 3.69 17.33 -10.24
CA SER A 116 2.56 17.65 -9.40
C SER A 116 2.83 18.82 -8.45
N GLY A 117 3.98 18.81 -7.78
CA GLY A 117 4.42 19.89 -6.89
C GLY A 117 4.51 21.24 -7.58
N LYS A 118 4.98 21.28 -8.85
CA LYS A 118 4.98 22.49 -9.67
C LYS A 118 3.56 23.00 -9.96
N SER A 119 2.62 22.10 -10.24
CA SER A 119 1.21 22.48 -10.44
C SER A 119 0.58 23.01 -9.14
N MET A 120 0.84 22.34 -8.01
CA MET A 120 0.38 22.79 -6.70
C MET A 120 0.94 24.15 -6.30
N ALA A 121 2.21 24.43 -6.60
CA ALA A 121 2.82 25.73 -6.37
C ALA A 121 2.10 26.84 -7.15
N ARG A 122 1.75 26.59 -8.42
CA ARG A 122 0.94 27.53 -9.22
C ARG A 122 -0.45 27.75 -8.64
N MET A 123 -1.12 26.70 -8.17
CA MET A 123 -2.43 26.83 -7.50
C MET A 123 -2.36 27.70 -6.25
N ARG A 124 -1.27 27.61 -5.47
CA ARG A 124 -1.08 28.50 -4.30
C ARG A 124 -1.01 29.96 -4.66
N LEU A 125 -0.38 30.31 -5.78
CA LEU A 125 -0.32 31.69 -6.27
C LEU A 125 -1.71 32.23 -6.65
N LEU A 126 -2.64 31.35 -7.03
CA LEU A 126 -4.03 31.71 -7.36
C LEU A 126 -4.95 31.76 -6.13
N ALA A 127 -4.51 31.27 -4.97
CA ALA A 127 -5.33 31.21 -3.75
C ALA A 127 -5.98 32.56 -3.37
N PRO A 128 -5.31 33.74 -3.42
CA PRO A 128 -5.96 35.01 -3.11
C PRO A 128 -7.06 35.37 -4.12
N ARG A 129 -6.86 35.07 -5.42
CA ARG A 129 -7.90 35.31 -6.44
C ARG A 129 -9.11 34.39 -6.26
N ILE A 130 -8.87 33.13 -5.85
CA ILE A 130 -9.95 32.19 -5.56
C ILE A 130 -10.76 32.66 -4.36
N LYS A 131 -10.12 33.18 -3.30
CA LYS A 131 -10.82 33.78 -2.16
C LYS A 131 -11.69 34.96 -2.59
N ALA A 132 -11.18 35.87 -3.41
CA ALA A 132 -11.94 36.98 -3.95
C ALA A 132 -13.18 36.54 -4.76
N ILE A 133 -13.06 35.48 -5.55
CA ILE A 133 -14.20 34.86 -6.26
C ILE A 133 -15.21 34.30 -5.26
N GLN A 134 -14.80 33.61 -4.22
CA GLN A 134 -15.66 33.04 -3.20
C GLN A 134 -16.40 34.14 -2.38
N GLU A 135 -15.70 35.22 -2.11
CA GLU A 135 -16.32 36.40 -1.43
C GLU A 135 -17.33 37.10 -2.31
N ARG A 136 -17.06 37.19 -3.62
CA ARG A 136 -17.98 37.80 -4.60
C ARG A 136 -19.25 36.99 -4.82
N PHE A 137 -19.16 35.67 -4.78
CA PHE A 137 -20.26 34.73 -5.04
C PHE A 137 -20.65 33.95 -3.77
N LYS A 138 -20.67 34.63 -2.60
CA LYS A 138 -20.96 33.98 -1.29
C LYS A 138 -22.26 33.18 -1.27
N ASP A 139 -23.28 33.67 -1.93
CA ASP A 139 -24.64 33.12 -1.90
C ASP A 139 -24.91 32.17 -3.05
N ASP A 140 -23.99 32.10 -4.04
CA ASP A 140 -24.11 31.21 -5.19
C ASP A 140 -22.83 30.35 -5.34
N LYS A 141 -22.86 29.15 -4.69
CA LYS A 141 -21.77 28.19 -4.76
C LYS A 141 -21.50 27.65 -6.16
N GLN A 142 -22.56 27.61 -7.00
CA GLN A 142 -22.42 27.10 -8.36
C GLN A 142 -21.68 28.11 -9.23
N ALA A 143 -22.04 29.37 -9.17
CA ALA A 143 -21.34 30.46 -9.85
C ALA A 143 -19.89 30.60 -9.37
N ALA A 144 -19.65 30.48 -8.03
CA ALA A 144 -18.29 30.46 -7.47
C ALA A 144 -17.43 29.31 -8.04
N GLY A 145 -18.02 28.11 -8.17
CA GLY A 145 -17.36 26.94 -8.75
C GLY A 145 -17.01 27.13 -10.21
N GLN A 146 -17.93 27.65 -11.01
CA GLN A 146 -17.72 27.95 -12.44
C GLN A 146 -16.64 29.01 -12.63
N ALA A 147 -16.70 30.14 -11.92
CA ALA A 147 -15.70 31.19 -11.99
C ALA A 147 -14.30 30.72 -11.55
N THR A 148 -14.23 29.84 -10.56
CA THR A 148 -12.97 29.22 -10.13
C THR A 148 -12.41 28.31 -11.22
N MET A 149 -13.26 27.52 -11.88
CA MET A 149 -12.83 26.65 -12.99
C MET A 149 -12.37 27.45 -14.22
N GLU A 150 -13.04 28.55 -14.52
CA GLU A 150 -12.61 29.48 -15.58
C GLU A 150 -11.26 30.12 -15.27
N LEU A 151 -11.04 30.52 -14.00
CA LEU A 151 -9.74 31.02 -13.56
C LEU A 151 -8.64 29.97 -13.80
N TYR A 152 -8.87 28.70 -13.41
CA TYR A 152 -7.90 27.62 -13.66
C TYR A 152 -7.62 27.41 -15.15
N LYS A 153 -8.66 27.44 -16.00
CA LYS A 153 -8.50 27.35 -17.46
C LYS A 153 -7.68 28.50 -18.01
N LYS A 154 -7.99 29.75 -17.60
CA LYS A 154 -7.29 30.96 -18.04
C LYS A 154 -5.81 30.94 -17.65
N GLU A 155 -5.49 30.52 -16.45
CA GLU A 155 -4.12 30.44 -15.93
C GLU A 155 -3.40 29.11 -16.34
N LYS A 156 -4.04 28.27 -17.15
CA LYS A 156 -3.51 26.98 -17.62
C LYS A 156 -3.01 26.08 -16.48
N VAL A 157 -3.76 26.06 -15.35
CA VAL A 157 -3.47 25.25 -14.18
C VAL A 157 -4.50 24.11 -14.10
N ASN A 158 -3.99 22.87 -14.01
CA ASN A 158 -4.85 21.71 -13.85
C ASN A 158 -4.98 21.35 -12.35
N PRO A 159 -6.17 21.51 -11.75
CA PRO A 159 -6.37 21.17 -10.34
C PRO A 159 -6.20 19.66 -10.04
N LEU A 160 -6.45 18.79 -11.03
CA LEU A 160 -6.26 17.35 -10.88
C LEU A 160 -4.78 16.92 -10.85
N ALA A 161 -3.87 17.75 -11.37
CA ALA A 161 -2.45 17.44 -11.34
C ALA A 161 -1.89 17.33 -9.91
N GLY A 162 -2.51 18.01 -8.95
CA GLY A 162 -2.12 17.96 -7.54
C GLY A 162 -2.44 16.63 -6.86
N CYS A 163 -3.54 15.97 -7.22
CA CYS A 163 -3.97 14.69 -6.62
C CYS A 163 -3.42 13.46 -7.36
N TRP A 164 -2.81 13.62 -8.55
CA TRP A 164 -2.31 12.53 -9.36
C TRP A 164 -1.34 11.59 -8.63
N PRO A 165 -0.36 12.07 -7.82
CA PRO A 165 0.50 11.18 -7.05
C PRO A 165 -0.26 10.32 -6.05
N MET A 166 -1.35 10.83 -5.46
CA MET A 166 -2.18 10.05 -4.55
C MET A 166 -2.90 8.92 -5.30
N LEU A 167 -3.47 9.19 -6.48
CA LEU A 167 -4.15 8.18 -7.29
C LEU A 167 -3.20 7.06 -7.71
N VAL A 168 -1.97 7.39 -8.10
CA VAL A 168 -0.94 6.40 -8.42
C VAL A 168 -0.53 5.61 -7.17
N GLN A 169 -0.52 6.23 -6.01
CA GLN A 169 -0.11 5.61 -4.74
C GLN A 169 -1.10 4.54 -4.25
N ILE A 170 -2.42 4.69 -4.52
CA ILE A 170 -3.46 3.76 -4.02
C ILE A 170 -3.20 2.31 -4.46
N PRO A 171 -2.96 1.98 -5.74
CA PRO A 171 -2.63 0.62 -6.15
C PRO A 171 -1.39 0.05 -5.45
N PHE A 172 -0.35 0.87 -5.28
CA PHE A 172 0.85 0.45 -4.56
C PHE A 172 0.58 0.18 -3.08
N PHE A 173 -0.25 1.00 -2.44
CA PHE A 173 -0.68 0.77 -1.06
C PHE A 173 -1.44 -0.55 -0.92
N ILE A 174 -2.42 -0.80 -1.79
CA ILE A 174 -3.21 -2.03 -1.75
C ILE A 174 -2.31 -3.25 -2.02
N ALA A 175 -1.41 -3.16 -3.01
CA ALA A 175 -0.48 -4.24 -3.31
C ALA A 175 0.46 -4.53 -2.12
N PHE A 176 0.99 -3.49 -1.48
CA PHE A 176 1.86 -3.64 -0.33
C PHE A 176 1.11 -4.16 0.91
N TYR A 177 -0.14 -3.76 1.09
CA TYR A 177 -1.03 -4.31 2.13
C TYR A 177 -1.18 -5.83 1.96
N TRP A 178 -1.48 -6.31 0.75
CA TRP A 178 -1.55 -7.75 0.47
C TRP A 178 -0.21 -8.45 0.70
N VAL A 179 0.90 -7.83 0.30
CA VAL A 179 2.25 -8.37 0.59
C VAL A 179 2.44 -8.57 2.09
N LEU A 180 2.10 -7.58 2.91
CA LEU A 180 2.30 -7.65 4.36
C LEU A 180 1.35 -8.65 5.05
N LEU A 181 0.13 -8.84 4.53
CA LEU A 181 -0.83 -9.80 5.08
C LEU A 181 -0.51 -11.25 4.72
N GLU A 182 -0.16 -11.49 3.45
CA GLU A 182 0.01 -12.85 2.92
C GLU A 182 1.42 -13.40 3.12
N SER A 183 2.43 -12.53 3.32
CA SER A 183 3.81 -12.98 3.50
C SER A 183 4.03 -13.51 4.91
N VAL A 184 4.23 -14.81 5.00
CA VAL A 184 4.53 -15.50 6.27
C VAL A 184 5.89 -15.06 6.82
N GLU A 185 6.79 -14.61 5.96
CA GLU A 185 8.14 -14.15 6.29
C GLU A 185 8.15 -12.94 7.23
N ILE A 186 7.07 -12.15 7.23
CA ILE A 186 6.95 -10.93 8.05
C ILE A 186 6.30 -11.22 9.40
N ARG A 187 5.67 -12.40 9.56
CA ARG A 187 5.04 -12.82 10.82
C ARG A 187 6.09 -13.01 11.91
N GLN A 188 5.81 -12.43 13.08
CA GLN A 188 6.74 -12.42 14.23
C GLN A 188 8.12 -11.81 13.91
N ALA A 189 8.19 -11.00 12.85
CA ALA A 189 9.40 -10.28 12.50
C ALA A 189 9.52 -9.00 13.35
N PRO A 190 10.57 -8.85 14.17
CA PRO A 190 10.75 -7.66 14.98
C PRO A 190 11.26 -6.48 14.12
N PHE A 191 10.95 -5.26 14.57
CA PHE A 191 11.54 -4.05 14.02
C PHE A 191 12.56 -3.46 15.01
N PHE A 192 12.14 -2.46 15.79
CA PHE A 192 12.93 -1.86 16.86
C PHE A 192 12.06 -1.57 18.07
N LEU A 193 12.71 -1.44 19.23
CA LEU A 193 12.10 -1.06 20.49
C LEU A 193 10.93 -1.98 20.86
N TRP A 194 9.73 -1.45 20.88
CA TRP A 194 8.51 -2.14 21.31
C TRP A 194 7.82 -2.93 20.18
N ILE A 195 8.22 -2.75 18.93
CA ILE A 195 7.62 -3.49 17.79
C ILE A 195 8.33 -4.82 17.65
N GLN A 196 7.72 -5.87 18.21
CA GLN A 196 8.26 -7.23 18.20
C GLN A 196 7.67 -8.08 17.06
N ASP A 197 6.58 -7.62 16.47
CA ASP A 197 5.90 -8.29 15.36
C ASP A 197 5.28 -7.27 14.42
N LEU A 198 5.82 -7.20 13.19
CA LEU A 198 5.32 -6.29 12.15
C LEU A 198 3.96 -6.72 11.58
N SER A 199 3.56 -7.98 11.75
CA SER A 199 2.25 -8.47 11.33
C SER A 199 1.14 -8.19 12.35
N SER A 200 1.50 -7.82 13.57
CA SER A 200 0.58 -7.47 14.66
C SER A 200 0.41 -5.96 14.78
N ARG A 201 -0.66 -5.53 15.43
CA ARG A 201 -0.89 -4.13 15.75
C ARG A 201 0.17 -3.58 16.70
N ASP A 202 0.45 -2.29 16.64
CA ASP A 202 1.32 -1.62 17.60
C ASP A 202 0.67 -1.62 19.00
N PRO A 203 1.29 -2.28 20.01
CA PRO A 203 0.72 -2.41 21.34
C PRO A 203 0.54 -1.08 22.08
N TYR A 204 1.34 -0.08 21.76
CA TYR A 204 1.30 1.25 22.38
C TYR A 204 0.67 2.34 21.52
N PHE A 205 0.22 2.00 20.30
CA PHE A 205 -0.37 2.93 19.34
C PHE A 205 0.52 4.12 18.96
N ILE A 206 1.82 4.04 19.21
CA ILE A 206 2.78 5.13 18.94
C ILE A 206 2.93 5.34 17.43
N LEU A 207 3.08 4.26 16.65
CA LEU A 207 3.19 4.36 15.18
C LEU A 207 1.94 5.02 14.54
N PRO A 208 0.70 4.62 14.86
CA PRO A 208 -0.50 5.31 14.37
C PRO A 208 -0.54 6.79 14.75
N LEU A 209 -0.17 7.15 15.97
CA LEU A 209 -0.13 8.55 16.39
C LEU A 209 0.91 9.36 15.61
N LEU A 210 2.12 8.82 15.43
CA LEU A 210 3.17 9.45 14.62
C LEU A 210 2.74 9.59 13.16
N MET A 211 2.07 8.56 12.62
CA MET A 211 1.51 8.59 11.27
C MET A 211 0.46 9.70 11.12
N GLY A 212 -0.48 9.80 12.06
CA GLY A 212 -1.50 10.86 12.08
C GLY A 212 -0.90 12.25 12.17
N ALA A 213 0.10 12.44 13.04
CA ALA A 213 0.86 13.68 13.12
C ALA A 213 1.56 13.99 11.77
N GLY A 214 2.22 13.00 11.16
CA GLY A 214 2.84 13.13 9.83
C GLY A 214 1.83 13.56 8.76
N MET A 215 0.65 12.93 8.72
CA MET A 215 -0.43 13.29 7.79
C MET A 215 -0.92 14.72 8.02
N PHE A 216 -1.08 15.13 9.28
CA PHE A 216 -1.49 16.48 9.63
C PHE A 216 -0.47 17.53 9.18
N PHE A 217 0.83 17.30 9.41
CA PHE A 217 1.89 18.20 8.93
C PHE A 217 1.97 18.22 7.40
N GLN A 218 1.85 17.06 6.74
CA GLN A 218 1.84 16.96 5.29
C GLN A 218 0.68 17.76 4.70
N GLN A 219 -0.50 17.71 5.32
CA GLN A 219 -1.67 18.46 4.87
C GLN A 219 -1.46 19.98 4.97
N LYS A 220 -0.82 20.45 6.03
CA LYS A 220 -0.50 21.89 6.18
C LYS A 220 0.49 22.39 5.12
N LEU A 221 1.27 21.52 4.52
CA LEU A 221 2.16 21.85 3.40
C LEU A 221 1.40 21.96 2.06
N ASN A 222 0.18 21.47 1.97
CA ASN A 222 -0.66 21.59 0.79
C ASN A 222 -1.42 22.93 0.76
N PRO A 223 -1.79 23.43 -0.44
CA PRO A 223 -2.68 24.59 -0.52
C PRO A 223 -4.04 24.28 0.11
N PRO A 224 -4.64 25.21 0.84
CA PRO A 224 -5.98 24.99 1.39
C PRO A 224 -6.97 24.76 0.26
N PRO A 225 -7.91 23.82 0.44
CA PRO A 225 -8.96 23.60 -0.54
C PRO A 225 -9.87 24.85 -0.62
N PRO A 226 -10.40 25.12 -1.81
CA PRO A 226 -11.25 26.28 -2.02
C PRO A 226 -12.59 26.22 -1.25
N ASP A 227 -13.14 25.01 -1.06
CA ASP A 227 -14.41 24.83 -0.36
C ASP A 227 -14.18 24.65 1.15
N PRO A 228 -14.86 25.45 2.03
CA PRO A 228 -14.77 25.31 3.49
C PRO A 228 -15.19 23.94 4.01
N MET A 229 -16.16 23.28 3.37
CA MET A 229 -16.58 21.92 3.74
C MET A 229 -15.49 20.92 3.44
N GLN A 230 -14.88 21.01 2.27
CA GLN A 230 -13.73 20.19 1.87
C GLN A 230 -12.55 20.39 2.83
N ALA A 231 -12.29 21.63 3.26
CA ALA A 231 -11.27 21.94 4.25
C ALA A 231 -11.53 21.24 5.60
N LYS A 232 -12.78 21.23 6.09
CA LYS A 232 -13.17 20.53 7.31
C LYS A 232 -12.95 19.01 7.18
N ILE A 233 -13.40 18.41 6.07
CA ILE A 233 -13.22 16.99 5.80
C ILE A 233 -11.74 16.65 5.78
N MET A 234 -10.92 17.40 5.05
CA MET A 234 -9.46 17.16 4.98
C MET A 234 -8.79 17.27 6.34
N ASN A 235 -9.20 18.23 7.19
CA ASN A 235 -8.64 18.36 8.54
C ASN A 235 -9.04 17.20 9.46
N PHE A 236 -10.20 16.58 9.23
CA PHE A 236 -10.67 15.42 10.00
C PHE A 236 -10.02 14.11 9.55
N LEU A 237 -9.63 13.99 8.28
CA LEU A 237 -9.05 12.79 7.71
C LEU A 237 -7.85 12.21 8.51
N PRO A 238 -6.85 13.01 8.96
CA PRO A 238 -5.74 12.46 9.75
C PRO A 238 -6.20 11.81 11.05
N VAL A 239 -7.20 12.38 11.72
CA VAL A 239 -7.74 11.83 12.96
C VAL A 239 -8.48 10.51 12.68
N MET A 240 -9.32 10.49 11.66
CA MET A 240 -10.05 9.29 11.23
C MET A 240 -9.07 8.16 10.85
N PHE A 241 -8.06 8.46 10.04
CA PHE A 241 -7.05 7.48 9.64
C PHE A 241 -6.23 6.99 10.84
N THR A 242 -5.86 7.86 11.78
CA THR A 242 -5.16 7.44 13.01
C THR A 242 -5.97 6.41 13.78
N GLY A 243 -7.26 6.67 13.99
CA GLY A 243 -8.16 5.72 14.66
C GLY A 243 -8.30 4.40 13.91
N MET A 244 -8.45 4.45 12.59
CA MET A 244 -8.55 3.26 11.75
C MET A 244 -7.26 2.44 11.78
N PHE A 245 -6.11 3.06 11.55
CA PHE A 245 -4.82 2.38 11.48
C PHE A 245 -4.30 1.89 12.84
N ALA A 246 -4.90 2.31 13.95
CA ALA A 246 -4.60 1.77 15.28
C ALA A 246 -4.83 0.24 15.37
N PHE A 247 -5.70 -0.31 14.52
CA PHE A 247 -6.03 -1.73 14.48
C PHE A 247 -5.31 -2.51 13.37
N PHE A 248 -4.52 -1.83 12.55
CA PHE A 248 -3.80 -2.45 11.44
C PHE A 248 -2.42 -2.96 11.86
N PRO A 249 -1.83 -3.92 11.10
CA PRO A 249 -0.47 -4.39 11.33
C PRO A 249 0.55 -3.24 11.36
N SER A 250 1.46 -3.29 12.33
CA SER A 250 2.47 -2.24 12.54
C SER A 250 3.39 -2.03 11.32
N GLY A 251 3.65 -3.08 10.54
CA GLY A 251 4.39 -2.96 9.27
C GLY A 251 3.69 -2.08 8.24
N LEU A 252 2.34 -2.13 8.16
CA LEU A 252 1.57 -1.27 7.26
C LEU A 252 1.56 0.18 7.76
N VAL A 253 1.42 0.38 9.06
CA VAL A 253 1.49 1.72 9.67
C VAL A 253 2.88 2.32 9.49
N LEU A 254 3.94 1.50 9.63
CA LEU A 254 5.33 1.91 9.37
C LEU A 254 5.54 2.34 7.92
N TYR A 255 5.01 1.56 6.97
CA TYR A 255 5.02 1.94 5.55
C TYR A 255 4.35 3.31 5.33
N TRP A 256 3.16 3.53 5.90
CA TRP A 256 2.43 4.78 5.74
C TRP A 256 3.14 5.96 6.40
N LEU A 257 3.64 5.77 7.62
CA LEU A 257 4.46 6.77 8.33
C LEU A 257 5.67 7.18 7.51
N THR A 258 6.43 6.21 7.02
CA THR A 258 7.61 6.43 6.17
C THR A 258 7.23 7.19 4.90
N ASN A 259 6.15 6.78 4.25
CA ASN A 259 5.63 7.44 3.05
C ASN A 259 5.26 8.91 3.33
N SER A 260 4.62 9.20 4.48
CA SER A 260 4.27 10.56 4.90
C SER A 260 5.49 11.41 5.18
N LEU A 261 6.47 10.88 5.92
CA LEU A 261 7.72 11.59 6.22
C LEU A 261 8.52 11.92 4.94
N LEU A 262 8.66 10.96 4.05
CA LEU A 262 9.31 11.17 2.75
C LEU A 262 8.53 12.18 1.88
N SER A 263 7.20 12.18 1.94
CA SER A 263 6.36 13.15 1.23
C SER A 263 6.56 14.56 1.79
N ILE A 264 6.66 14.71 3.11
CA ILE A 264 6.96 16.00 3.78
C ILE A 264 8.31 16.53 3.32
N ALA A 265 9.36 15.69 3.38
CA ALA A 265 10.69 16.05 2.95
C ALA A 265 10.73 16.45 1.45
N GLN A 266 10.05 15.68 0.60
CA GLN A 266 9.91 15.95 -0.82
C GLN A 266 9.17 17.28 -1.08
N GLN A 267 8.04 17.47 -0.42
CA GLN A 267 7.23 18.70 -0.56
C GLN A 267 7.97 19.94 -0.07
N TRP A 268 8.70 19.84 1.04
CA TRP A 268 9.55 20.91 1.54
C TRP A 268 10.62 21.31 0.51
N ARG A 269 11.31 20.32 -0.08
CA ARG A 269 12.30 20.54 -1.15
C ARG A 269 11.68 21.20 -2.38
N LEU A 270 10.50 20.73 -2.81
CA LEU A 270 9.79 21.28 -3.97
C LEU A 270 9.32 22.72 -3.71
N ASN A 271 8.81 23.00 -2.51
CA ASN A 271 8.43 24.36 -2.11
C ASN A 271 9.64 25.32 -2.13
N LYS A 272 10.81 24.85 -1.68
CA LYS A 272 12.05 25.63 -1.75
C LYS A 272 12.51 25.86 -3.21
N LYS A 273 12.40 24.83 -4.05
CA LYS A 273 12.83 24.89 -5.47
C LYS A 273 11.95 25.79 -6.33
N PHE A 274 10.63 25.77 -6.12
CA PHE A 274 9.66 26.51 -6.93
C PHE A 274 9.23 27.87 -6.32
N GLY A 275 9.88 28.31 -5.26
CA GLY A 275 9.85 29.71 -4.80
C GLY A 275 8.51 30.19 -4.22
N THR A 276 7.67 29.32 -3.72
CA THR A 276 6.52 29.76 -2.92
C THR A 276 6.99 30.14 -1.51
N LYS A 277 7.40 31.39 -1.31
CA LYS A 277 7.42 31.98 0.03
C LYS A 277 5.96 31.88 0.54
N THR A 278 5.73 30.95 1.47
CA THR A 278 4.49 30.94 2.26
C THR A 278 4.39 32.31 2.89
N PRO A 279 3.29 33.06 2.73
CA PRO A 279 2.99 34.12 3.67
C PRO A 279 2.75 33.41 5.00
N MET A 280 3.78 33.34 5.86
CA MET A 280 3.59 33.01 7.26
C MET A 280 2.64 34.09 7.81
N GLY A 281 1.54 33.61 8.38
CA GLY A 281 0.40 34.36 8.82
C GLY A 281 0.72 35.67 9.51
N SER A 282 0.06 36.66 9.08
CA SER A 282 -0.43 37.74 9.96
C SER A 282 -1.70 37.22 10.60
N GLY A 283 -1.70 37.25 11.91
CA GLY A 283 -2.62 36.82 12.92
C GLY A 283 -4.12 36.88 12.67
#